data_b41bb8314b899b8bf174da1c604ab308
#
_entry.id   b41bb8314b899b8bf174da1c604ab308
#
_cell.length_a   1.000
_cell.length_b   1.000
_cell.length_c   1.000
_cell.angle_alpha   90.00
_cell.angle_beta   90.00
_cell.angle_gamma   90.00
#
_symmetry.space_group_name_H-M   'P 1'
#
loop_
_entity.id
_entity.type
_entity.pdbx_description
1 polymer ?
#
loop_
_entity_poly.entity_id
_entity_poly.type
_entity_poly.pdbx_seq_one_letter_code
_entity_poly.pdbx_strand_id
1 'polypeptide(L)'
;MDLQQDVDLLRNIPLFRNIDSAKLKLLAFTSERLTFQPEENLFLQGDFGDAAYIIVEGDAAVLIITPDGDELQVAAVRQNDWVGEIAILCDVPRTATVRAKTKLVTLKISKDIFFQLITQFPQMSVEVMRELAS
;
A
#
# COMPACT_ATOMS: atom_id res chain seq x y z
N MET A 1 -2.69 -5.38 -18.67
CA MET A 1 -3.88 -5.54 -17.82
C MET A 1 -4.79 -4.36 -18.03
N ASP A 2 -6.08 -4.56 -18.02
CA ASP A 2 -7.02 -3.50 -18.30
C ASP A 2 -7.54 -2.85 -16.99
N LEU A 3 -8.22 -1.73 -17.17
CA LEU A 3 -8.77 -0.96 -16.05
C LEU A 3 -9.77 -1.77 -15.23
N GLN A 4 -10.58 -2.62 -15.89
CA GLN A 4 -11.58 -3.41 -15.19
C GLN A 4 -10.94 -4.45 -14.26
N GLN A 5 -9.83 -5.04 -14.67
CA GLN A 5 -9.08 -5.96 -13.80
C GLN A 5 -8.56 -5.24 -12.56
N ASP A 6 -8.05 -4.02 -12.71
CA ASP A 6 -7.58 -3.23 -11.58
C ASP A 6 -8.73 -2.85 -10.64
N VAL A 7 -9.92 -2.51 -11.19
CA VAL A 7 -11.11 -2.23 -10.39
C VAL A 7 -11.50 -3.47 -9.58
N ASP A 8 -11.51 -4.64 -10.21
CA ASP A 8 -11.87 -5.89 -9.53
C ASP A 8 -10.87 -6.22 -8.41
N LEU A 9 -9.58 -6.00 -8.65
CA LEU A 9 -8.57 -6.19 -7.62
C LEU A 9 -8.77 -5.24 -6.44
N LEU A 10 -9.01 -3.97 -6.73
CA LEU A 10 -9.23 -2.96 -5.67
C LEU A 10 -10.47 -3.30 -4.84
N ARG A 11 -11.52 -3.83 -5.46
CA ARG A 11 -12.74 -4.19 -4.75
C ARG A 11 -12.52 -5.32 -3.74
N ASN A 12 -11.49 -6.14 -3.93
CA ASN A 12 -11.14 -7.20 -2.98
C ASN A 12 -10.40 -6.69 -1.74
N ILE A 13 -9.97 -5.43 -1.74
CA ILE A 13 -9.36 -4.81 -0.57
C ILE A 13 -10.48 -4.40 0.37
N PRO A 14 -10.48 -4.84 1.64
CA PRO A 14 -11.59 -4.50 2.56
C PRO A 14 -11.87 -3.01 2.64
N LEU A 15 -10.83 -2.18 2.61
CA LEU A 15 -10.93 -0.73 2.66
C LEU A 15 -11.79 -0.16 1.53
N PHE A 16 -11.76 -0.79 0.35
CA PHE A 16 -12.41 -0.28 -0.86
C PHE A 16 -13.70 -1.03 -1.21
N ARG A 17 -14.12 -1.97 -0.36
CA ARG A 17 -15.25 -2.87 -0.68
C ARG A 17 -16.55 -2.13 -0.98
N ASN A 18 -16.82 -1.06 -0.26
CA ASN A 18 -18.07 -0.32 -0.35
C ASN A 18 -17.99 0.95 -1.21
N ILE A 19 -16.88 1.15 -1.94
CA ILE A 19 -16.74 2.30 -2.83
C ILE A 19 -17.40 1.97 -4.16
N ASP A 20 -18.14 2.93 -4.73
CA ASP A 20 -18.83 2.69 -5.99
C ASP A 20 -17.86 2.49 -7.15
N SER A 21 -18.33 1.84 -8.21
CA SER A 21 -17.50 1.44 -9.33
C SER A 21 -16.84 2.63 -10.05
N ALA A 22 -17.53 3.76 -10.15
CA ALA A 22 -16.97 4.93 -10.82
C ALA A 22 -15.76 5.48 -10.08
N LYS A 23 -15.81 5.47 -8.74
CA LYS A 23 -14.71 5.95 -7.90
C LYS A 23 -13.54 4.97 -7.91
N LEU A 24 -13.82 3.66 -7.91
CA LEU A 24 -12.76 2.66 -8.04
C LEU A 24 -12.07 2.75 -9.39
N LYS A 25 -12.82 3.06 -10.47
CA LYS A 25 -12.23 3.29 -11.79
C LYS A 25 -11.29 4.48 -11.76
N LEU A 26 -11.68 5.57 -11.11
CA LEU A 26 -10.83 6.74 -10.99
C LEU A 26 -9.55 6.40 -10.21
N LEU A 27 -9.67 5.67 -9.11
CA LEU A 27 -8.54 5.23 -8.32
C LEU A 27 -7.60 4.35 -9.14
N ALA A 28 -8.15 3.37 -9.85
CA ALA A 28 -7.36 2.48 -10.70
C ALA A 28 -6.63 3.25 -11.80
N PHE A 29 -7.32 4.20 -12.43
CA PHE A 29 -6.74 5.02 -13.48
C PHE A 29 -5.59 5.90 -12.98
N THR A 30 -5.70 6.42 -11.76
CA THR A 30 -4.70 7.32 -11.19
C THR A 30 -3.57 6.58 -10.45
N SER A 31 -3.73 5.29 -10.21
CA SER A 31 -2.68 4.48 -9.59
C SER A 31 -1.62 4.10 -10.63
N GLU A 32 -0.42 3.82 -10.13
CA GLU A 32 0.70 3.43 -10.97
C GLU A 32 1.04 1.96 -10.73
N ARG A 33 1.02 1.14 -11.77
CA ARG A 33 1.40 -0.27 -11.66
C ARG A 33 2.91 -0.38 -11.72
N LEU A 34 3.51 -0.94 -10.67
CA LEU A 34 4.94 -1.15 -10.55
C LEU A 34 5.23 -2.62 -10.30
N THR A 35 6.28 -3.13 -10.94
CA THR A 35 6.76 -4.50 -10.74
C THR A 35 8.14 -4.46 -10.11
N PHE A 36 8.33 -5.26 -9.07
CA PHE A 36 9.60 -5.41 -8.37
C PHE A 36 10.09 -6.84 -8.52
N GLN A 37 11.38 -6.99 -8.76
CA GLN A 37 12.01 -8.30 -8.79
C GLN A 37 12.33 -8.76 -7.36
N PRO A 38 12.55 -10.08 -7.13
CA PRO A 38 12.95 -10.54 -5.80
C PRO A 38 14.15 -9.77 -5.27
N GLU A 39 14.09 -9.40 -4.00
CA GLU A 39 15.10 -8.65 -3.24
C GLU A 39 15.16 -7.15 -3.57
N GLU A 40 14.31 -6.65 -4.48
CA GLU A 40 14.18 -5.20 -4.67
C GLU A 40 13.33 -4.60 -3.56
N ASN A 41 13.69 -3.39 -3.13
CA ASN A 41 12.95 -2.67 -2.10
C ASN A 41 11.88 -1.77 -2.72
N LEU A 42 10.68 -1.78 -2.15
CA LEU A 42 9.65 -0.80 -2.49
C LEU A 42 10.03 0.57 -1.91
N PHE A 43 10.50 0.56 -0.67
CA PHE A 43 11.03 1.73 0.01
C PHE A 43 11.88 1.28 1.20
N LEU A 44 12.66 2.21 1.73
CA LEU A 44 13.58 1.95 2.84
C LEU A 44 13.11 2.65 4.11
N GLN A 45 13.35 2.03 5.25
CA GLN A 45 13.13 2.66 6.54
C GLN A 45 13.84 4.01 6.59
N GLY A 46 13.14 5.02 7.05
CA GLY A 46 13.67 6.38 7.16
C GLY A 46 13.44 7.27 5.94
N ASP A 47 13.05 6.69 4.80
CA ASP A 47 12.74 7.48 3.61
C ASP A 47 11.47 8.32 3.81
N PHE A 48 11.36 9.40 3.07
CA PHE A 48 10.11 10.15 2.98
C PHE A 48 9.07 9.33 2.21
N GLY A 49 7.84 9.26 2.74
CA GLY A 49 6.75 8.52 2.09
C GLY A 49 5.75 9.46 1.44
N ASP A 50 5.51 9.28 0.14
CA ASP A 50 4.54 10.04 -0.63
C ASP A 50 3.46 9.18 -1.28
N ALA A 51 3.45 7.88 -0.97
CA ALA A 51 2.52 6.94 -1.58
C ALA A 51 2.32 5.72 -0.69
N ALA A 52 1.17 5.07 -0.86
CA ALA A 52 0.89 3.74 -0.36
C ALA A 52 0.90 2.75 -1.52
N TYR A 53 1.09 1.48 -1.23
CA TYR A 53 1.15 0.42 -2.23
C TYR A 53 0.16 -0.67 -1.89
N ILE A 54 -0.58 -1.13 -2.89
CA ILE A 54 -1.46 -2.28 -2.77
C ILE A 54 -0.79 -3.44 -3.48
N ILE A 55 -0.70 -4.58 -2.80
CA ILE A 55 -0.08 -5.77 -3.38
C ILE A 55 -1.10 -6.46 -4.28
N VAL A 56 -0.80 -6.53 -5.56
CA VAL A 56 -1.64 -7.19 -6.56
C VAL A 56 -1.26 -8.65 -6.68
N GLU A 57 0.05 -8.94 -6.64
CA GLU A 57 0.60 -10.28 -6.82
C GLU A 57 1.94 -10.38 -6.11
N GLY A 58 2.22 -11.53 -5.49
CA GLY A 58 3.49 -11.81 -4.87
C GLY A 58 3.52 -11.57 -3.37
N ASP A 59 4.70 -11.69 -2.79
CA ASP A 59 4.96 -11.59 -1.36
C ASP A 59 6.09 -10.61 -1.10
N ALA A 60 5.99 -9.87 0.01
CA ALA A 60 7.05 -8.97 0.45
C ALA A 60 7.25 -9.09 1.97
N ALA A 61 8.46 -8.76 2.41
CA ALA A 61 8.82 -8.74 3.82
C ALA A 61 8.85 -7.30 4.33
N VAL A 62 8.37 -7.12 5.55
CA VAL A 62 8.48 -5.86 6.28
C VAL A 62 9.66 -6.02 7.26
N LEU A 63 10.66 -5.16 7.10
CA LEU A 63 11.93 -5.27 7.82
C LEU A 63 12.19 -4.00 8.61
N ILE A 64 12.70 -4.14 9.82
CA ILE A 64 13.22 -3.01 10.59
C ILE A 64 14.73 -3.16 10.76
N ILE A 65 15.42 -2.03 10.84
CA ILE A 65 16.86 -2.01 11.12
C ILE A 65 17.02 -1.87 12.62
N THR A 66 17.71 -2.83 13.23
CA THR A 66 17.99 -2.81 14.67
C THR A 66 19.10 -1.78 14.97
N PRO A 67 19.28 -1.38 16.24
CA PRO A 67 20.38 -0.48 16.60
C PRO A 67 21.77 -1.02 16.21
N ASP A 68 21.90 -2.34 16.11
CA ASP A 68 23.16 -2.98 15.69
C ASP A 68 23.37 -2.96 14.17
N GLY A 69 22.39 -2.46 13.42
CA GLY A 69 22.46 -2.42 11.96
C GLY A 69 21.93 -3.65 11.25
N ASP A 70 21.44 -4.63 11.99
CA ASP A 70 20.86 -5.85 11.40
C ASP A 70 19.44 -5.61 10.94
N GLU A 71 19.02 -6.34 9.91
CA GLU A 71 17.63 -6.33 9.44
C GLU A 71 16.84 -7.43 10.16
N LEU A 72 15.68 -7.06 10.70
CA LEU A 72 14.78 -7.99 11.37
C LEU A 72 13.43 -7.99 10.66
N GLN A 73 13.01 -9.15 10.16
CA GLN A 73 11.68 -9.25 9.57
C GLN A 73 10.62 -9.28 10.67
N VAL A 74 9.71 -8.30 10.64
CA VAL A 74 8.66 -8.16 11.65
C VAL A 74 7.28 -8.53 11.11
N ALA A 75 7.12 -8.60 9.79
CA ALA A 75 5.84 -8.96 9.15
C ALA A 75 6.07 -9.41 7.72
N ALA A 76 5.03 -9.98 7.14
CA ALA A 76 4.97 -10.28 5.71
C ALA A 76 3.67 -9.71 5.16
N VAL A 77 3.71 -9.29 3.91
CA VAL A 77 2.53 -8.79 3.18
C VAL A 77 2.37 -9.57 1.90
N ARG A 78 1.14 -9.71 1.45
CA ARG A 78 0.78 -10.53 0.31
C ARG A 78 -0.35 -9.90 -0.48
N GLN A 79 -0.88 -10.62 -1.45
CA GLN A 79 -1.98 -10.15 -2.29
C GLN A 79 -3.12 -9.59 -1.44
N ASN A 80 -3.63 -8.45 -1.86
CA ASN A 80 -4.73 -7.69 -1.24
C ASN A 80 -4.33 -6.91 0.03
N ASP A 81 -3.08 -7.02 0.47
CA ASP A 81 -2.57 -6.15 1.54
C ASP A 81 -2.13 -4.80 0.98
N TRP A 82 -2.11 -3.80 1.84
CA TRP A 82 -1.54 -2.50 1.51
C TRP A 82 -0.43 -2.15 2.48
N VAL A 83 0.55 -1.39 2.01
CA VAL A 83 1.72 -1.00 2.82
C VAL A 83 2.09 0.45 2.55
N GLY A 84 2.77 1.06 3.51
CA GLY A 84 3.27 2.42 3.36
C GLY A 84 2.28 3.48 3.76
N GLU A 85 1.10 3.11 4.27
CA GLU A 85 0.02 4.02 4.64
C GLU A 85 0.36 4.85 5.87
N ILE A 86 1.13 4.30 6.81
CA ILE A 86 1.46 5.01 8.06
C ILE A 86 2.25 6.27 7.77
N ALA A 87 3.24 6.20 6.88
CA ALA A 87 4.08 7.34 6.55
C ALA A 87 3.27 8.51 5.97
N ILE A 88 2.28 8.21 5.13
CA ILE A 88 1.47 9.25 4.50
C ILE A 88 0.35 9.75 5.42
N LEU A 89 -0.23 8.87 6.25
CA LEU A 89 -1.32 9.25 7.17
C LEU A 89 -0.81 10.03 8.37
N CYS A 90 0.36 9.67 8.89
CA CYS A 90 0.92 10.26 10.10
C CYS A 90 2.00 11.31 9.81
N ASP A 91 2.33 11.53 8.55
CA ASP A 91 3.36 12.47 8.11
C ASP A 91 4.70 12.22 8.83
N VAL A 92 5.12 10.96 8.82
CA VAL A 92 6.38 10.52 9.43
C VAL A 92 7.21 9.80 8.38
N PRO A 93 8.54 9.68 8.57
CA PRO A 93 9.37 8.85 7.70
C PRO A 93 8.90 7.40 7.69
N ARG A 94 9.28 6.65 6.66
CA ARG A 94 8.96 5.23 6.57
C ARG A 94 9.45 4.51 7.82
N THR A 95 8.55 3.77 8.47
CA THR A 95 8.85 3.08 9.74
C THR A 95 9.54 1.75 9.55
N ALA A 96 9.56 1.25 8.32
CA ALA A 96 10.18 -0.03 7.99
C ALA A 96 10.58 -0.03 6.53
N THR A 97 11.47 -0.95 6.17
CA THR A 97 11.79 -1.30 4.78
C THR A 97 10.80 -2.35 4.32
N VAL A 98 10.31 -2.23 3.08
CA VAL A 98 9.50 -3.28 2.46
C VAL A 98 10.26 -3.81 1.24
N ARG A 99 10.50 -5.11 1.25
CA ARG A 99 11.33 -5.79 0.24
C ARG A 99 10.55 -6.92 -0.42
N ALA A 100 10.56 -6.95 -1.74
CA ALA A 100 9.95 -8.05 -2.47
C ALA A 100 10.70 -9.36 -2.19
N LYS A 101 9.98 -10.41 -1.87
CA LYS A 101 10.59 -11.75 -1.68
C LYS A 101 10.36 -12.63 -2.90
N THR A 102 9.31 -12.35 -3.66
CA THR A 102 9.05 -12.95 -4.97
C THR A 102 8.89 -11.81 -5.97
N LYS A 103 8.67 -12.12 -7.24
CA LYS A 103 8.20 -11.09 -8.17
C LYS A 103 6.94 -10.45 -7.61
N LEU A 104 6.94 -9.15 -7.49
CA LEU A 104 5.90 -8.39 -6.81
C LEU A 104 5.29 -7.38 -7.76
N VAL A 105 3.98 -7.43 -7.93
CA VAL A 105 3.22 -6.45 -8.70
C VAL A 105 2.39 -5.62 -7.73
N THR A 106 2.50 -4.30 -7.83
CA THR A 106 1.81 -3.38 -6.93
C THR A 106 1.05 -2.31 -7.69
N LEU A 107 0.06 -1.72 -7.03
CA LEU A 107 -0.53 -0.46 -7.43
C LEU A 107 -0.07 0.61 -6.44
N LYS A 108 0.62 1.62 -6.94
CA LYS A 108 1.10 2.75 -6.15
C LYS A 108 0.03 3.85 -6.16
N ILE A 109 -0.41 4.26 -4.99
CA ILE A 109 -1.42 5.30 -4.82
C ILE A 109 -0.76 6.49 -4.15
N SER A 110 -0.81 7.66 -4.81
CA SER A 110 -0.19 8.86 -4.27
C SER A 110 -0.90 9.34 -3.00
N LYS A 111 -0.15 10.04 -2.15
CA LYS A 111 -0.68 10.66 -0.94
C LYS A 111 -1.90 11.52 -1.23
N ASP A 112 -1.84 12.34 -2.29
CA ASP A 112 -2.92 13.26 -2.64
C ASP A 112 -4.21 12.51 -2.99
N ILE A 113 -4.11 11.47 -3.81
CA ILE A 113 -5.26 10.65 -4.18
C ILE A 113 -5.82 9.93 -2.96
N PHE A 114 -4.94 9.41 -2.10
CA PHE A 114 -5.36 8.73 -0.89
C PHE A 114 -6.18 9.65 0.03
N PHE A 115 -5.70 10.88 0.24
CA PHE A 115 -6.42 11.84 1.07
C PHE A 115 -7.72 12.32 0.44
N GLN A 116 -7.79 12.45 -0.88
CA GLN A 116 -9.03 12.75 -1.57
C GLN A 116 -10.08 11.66 -1.31
N LEU A 117 -9.68 10.40 -1.37
CA LEU A 117 -10.59 9.28 -1.08
C LEU A 117 -11.10 9.32 0.35
N ILE A 118 -10.23 9.53 1.33
CA ILE A 118 -10.62 9.61 2.74
C ILE A 118 -11.61 10.76 2.95
N THR A 119 -11.36 11.90 2.32
CA THR A 119 -12.21 13.08 2.45
C THR A 119 -13.58 12.85 1.83
N GLN A 120 -13.64 12.22 0.67
CA GLN A 120 -14.89 11.98 -0.05
C GLN A 120 -15.70 10.82 0.51
N PHE A 121 -15.05 9.88 1.19
CA PHE A 121 -15.69 8.68 1.73
C PHE A 121 -15.39 8.57 3.23
N PRO A 122 -16.21 9.21 4.08
CA PRO A 122 -15.95 9.15 5.53
C PRO A 122 -15.86 7.73 6.10
N GLN A 123 -16.52 6.77 5.49
CA GLN A 123 -16.43 5.37 5.89
C GLN A 123 -15.01 4.82 5.77
N MET A 124 -14.22 5.31 4.80
CA MET A 124 -12.82 4.92 4.67
C MET A 124 -11.99 5.38 5.86
N SER A 125 -12.31 6.55 6.41
CA SER A 125 -11.60 7.04 7.61
C SER A 125 -11.75 6.06 8.77
N VAL A 126 -12.94 5.49 8.95
CA VAL A 126 -13.19 4.50 10.00
C VAL A 126 -12.37 3.24 9.75
N GLU A 127 -12.37 2.74 8.51
CA GLU A 127 -11.60 1.54 8.17
C GLU A 127 -10.10 1.75 8.33
N VAL A 128 -9.59 2.92 7.94
CA VAL A 128 -8.19 3.28 8.14
C VAL A 128 -7.84 3.27 9.63
N MET A 129 -8.70 3.88 10.46
CA MET A 129 -8.47 3.89 11.90
C MET A 129 -8.44 2.49 12.50
N ARG A 130 -9.30 1.59 12.02
CA ARG A 130 -9.28 0.19 12.46
C ARG A 130 -7.99 -0.50 12.09
N GLU A 131 -7.52 -0.31 10.88
CA GLU A 131 -6.25 -0.88 10.41
C GLU A 131 -5.09 -0.40 11.27
N LEU A 132 -5.03 0.90 11.58
CA LEU A 132 -3.95 1.47 12.39
C LEU A 132 -4.01 1.00 13.84
N ALA A 133 -5.20 0.66 14.35
CA ALA A 133 -5.39 0.23 15.73
C ALA A 133 -5.16 -1.27 15.93
N SER A 134 -5.10 -2.05 14.87
CA SER A 134 -4.97 -3.50 14.96
C SER A 134 -3.53 -4.00 15.08
#